data_be97e8465feedd2993ed3062655bfeeb
#
_entry.id   be97e8465feedd2993ed3062655bfeeb
#
_cell.length_a   1.000
_cell.length_b   1.000
_cell.length_c   1.000
_cell.angle_alpha   90.00
_cell.angle_beta   90.00
_cell.angle_gamma   90.00
#
_symmetry.space_group_name_H-M   'P 1'
#
loop_
_entity.id
_entity.type
_entity.pdbx_description
1 polymer ?
#
loop_
_entity_poly.entity_id
_entity_poly.type
_entity_poly.pdbx_seq_one_letter_code
_entity_poly.pdbx_strand_id
1 'polypeptide(L)'
;MIPKQQIEAAKQASLPDVLKSLGIEIVLSGANFQSKNHDSLKFFRQNDVWLYKWWSRNGEVGDGIQYLMRHCFMTFPEAVAALSGSPIAQRKTHADNKRHSHISEPHNWKTPKWQTESEKLIQFSRSCLFGPNGKERLSYLVQDRGLQTDTIRQHCLGWLPPKRQMPSKLVIPCYDSRGDLIRIRFRMDKSGPEQERYRISKGSNPKAPFPINVASGKPIMILESELDAILIAQEAGDHVGVLGMGTTALKIGNAISDYLRKNIPAILISLDNDQSGRGKTTELIKQFPHTLDWPVPKRFGKDPGEAWKHMCLRKWVENGLEQSSQRQLHFPI
;
A
#
# COMPACT_ATOMS: atom_id res chain seq x y z
N MET A 1 -21.31 21.13 7.82
CA MET A 1 -20.26 21.84 7.03
C MET A 1 -19.26 22.41 8.04
N ILE A 2 -17.95 22.20 7.87
CA ILE A 2 -16.94 22.71 8.80
C ILE A 2 -16.73 24.20 8.52
N PRO A 3 -16.75 25.07 9.56
CA PRO A 3 -16.53 26.51 9.38
C PRO A 3 -15.14 26.80 8.78
N LYS A 4 -15.04 27.79 7.90
CA LYS A 4 -13.76 28.21 7.30
C LYS A 4 -12.71 28.57 8.35
N GLN A 5 -13.09 29.23 9.43
CA GLN A 5 -12.20 29.56 10.54
C GLN A 5 -11.57 28.36 11.20
N GLN A 6 -12.30 27.25 11.33
CA GLN A 6 -11.78 26.02 11.91
C GLN A 6 -10.77 25.32 10.98
N ILE A 7 -10.98 25.41 9.65
CA ILE A 7 -10.03 24.90 8.66
C ILE A 7 -8.73 25.71 8.69
N GLU A 8 -8.81 27.02 8.76
CA GLU A 8 -7.62 27.88 8.84
C GLU A 8 -6.86 27.68 10.17
N ALA A 9 -7.57 27.56 11.29
CA ALA A 9 -6.95 27.20 12.57
C ALA A 9 -6.24 25.83 12.51
N ALA A 10 -6.84 24.85 11.86
CA ALA A 10 -6.24 23.54 11.67
C ALA A 10 -4.95 23.59 10.81
N LYS A 11 -4.89 24.43 9.79
CA LYS A 11 -3.67 24.62 8.98
C LYS A 11 -2.52 25.25 9.74
N GLN A 12 -2.82 26.13 10.70
CA GLN A 12 -1.83 26.82 11.53
C GLN A 12 -1.38 25.98 12.74
N ALA A 13 -2.15 24.95 13.09
CA ALA A 13 -1.88 24.10 14.24
C ALA A 13 -0.55 23.34 14.13
N SER A 14 0.03 23.00 15.28
CA SER A 14 1.29 22.26 15.34
C SER A 14 1.10 20.82 14.86
N LEU A 15 1.41 20.54 13.61
CA LEU A 15 1.42 19.18 13.09
C LEU A 15 2.35 18.25 13.91
N PRO A 16 3.57 18.65 14.31
CA PRO A 16 4.42 17.82 15.15
C PRO A 16 3.76 17.37 16.47
N ASP A 17 2.99 18.23 17.13
CA ASP A 17 2.36 17.87 18.40
C ASP A 17 1.19 16.89 18.18
N VAL A 18 0.44 17.09 17.11
CA VAL A 18 -0.62 16.13 16.71
C VAL A 18 -0.02 14.78 16.35
N LEU A 19 1.10 14.74 15.61
CA LEU A 19 1.76 13.48 15.27
C LEU A 19 2.24 12.75 16.53
N LYS A 20 2.83 13.46 17.50
CA LYS A 20 3.22 12.87 18.79
C LYS A 20 2.01 12.31 19.54
N SER A 21 0.88 13.05 19.58
CA SER A 21 -0.35 12.58 20.25
C SER A 21 -0.96 11.34 19.58
N LEU A 22 -0.70 11.15 18.28
CA LEU A 22 -1.08 9.96 17.51
C LEU A 22 -0.08 8.82 17.63
N GLY A 23 0.97 8.98 18.45
CA GLY A 23 2.02 7.97 18.63
C GLY A 23 3.01 7.87 17.45
N ILE A 24 3.06 8.90 16.57
CA ILE A 24 4.02 8.95 15.48
C ILE A 24 5.31 9.58 16.00
N GLU A 25 6.38 8.80 16.00
CA GLU A 25 7.68 9.26 16.52
C GLU A 25 8.36 10.18 15.52
N ILE A 26 8.61 11.42 15.96
CA ILE A 26 9.36 12.43 15.22
C ILE A 26 10.50 12.97 16.07
N VAL A 27 11.61 13.33 15.44
CA VAL A 27 12.82 13.89 16.07
C VAL A 27 13.16 15.25 15.48
N LEU A 28 13.81 16.08 16.24
CA LEU A 28 14.36 17.34 15.75
C LEU A 28 15.48 17.08 14.74
N SER A 29 15.46 17.79 13.63
CA SER A 29 16.49 17.77 12.59
C SER A 29 16.80 19.20 12.15
N GLY A 30 17.73 19.84 12.84
CA GLY A 30 17.97 21.28 12.72
C GLY A 30 16.77 22.09 13.22
N ALA A 31 16.28 23.04 12.40
CA ALA A 31 15.09 23.85 12.69
C ALA A 31 13.76 23.13 12.36
N ASN A 32 13.80 21.89 11.86
CA ASN A 32 12.65 21.13 11.40
C ASN A 32 12.46 19.84 12.19
N PHE A 33 11.36 19.13 11.96
CA PHE A 33 11.16 17.78 12.46
C PHE A 33 11.35 16.77 11.35
N GLN A 34 11.76 15.57 11.72
CA GLN A 34 11.94 14.44 10.83
C GLN A 34 11.27 13.22 11.43
N SER A 35 10.67 12.38 10.58
CA SER A 35 10.18 11.08 11.04
C SER A 35 11.35 10.24 11.56
N LYS A 36 11.21 9.65 12.74
CA LYS A 36 12.21 8.74 13.30
C LYS A 36 12.40 7.48 12.46
N ASN A 37 11.32 7.06 11.79
CA ASN A 37 11.29 5.83 11.00
C ASN A 37 11.60 6.06 9.51
N HIS A 38 11.56 7.33 9.05
CA HIS A 38 11.81 7.72 7.66
C HIS A 38 12.61 9.00 7.59
N ASP A 39 13.90 8.88 7.40
CA ASP A 39 14.84 10.01 7.32
C ASP A 39 14.55 10.96 6.14
N SER A 40 13.90 10.46 5.10
CA SER A 40 13.45 11.22 3.93
C SER A 40 12.12 11.97 4.11
N LEU A 41 11.42 11.79 5.25
CA LEU A 41 10.18 12.49 5.59
C LEU A 41 10.47 13.59 6.59
N LYS A 42 10.31 14.84 6.18
CA LYS A 42 10.51 16.02 7.04
C LYS A 42 9.25 16.84 7.17
N PHE A 43 9.10 17.47 8.33
CA PHE A 43 8.03 18.41 8.67
C PHE A 43 8.65 19.76 8.96
N PHE A 44 8.19 20.80 8.32
CA PHE A 44 8.73 22.15 8.43
C PHE A 44 7.62 23.19 8.38
N ARG A 45 7.90 24.39 8.89
CA ARG A 45 6.94 25.47 8.89
C ARG A 45 7.30 26.50 7.82
N GLN A 46 6.32 26.90 7.02
CA GLN A 46 6.44 27.93 6.00
C GLN A 46 5.17 28.77 5.96
N ASN A 47 5.32 30.09 6.03
CA ASN A 47 4.18 31.06 6.06
C ASN A 47 3.10 30.67 7.08
N ASP A 48 3.54 30.35 8.31
CA ASP A 48 2.70 29.94 9.44
C ASP A 48 1.91 28.62 9.25
N VAL A 49 2.14 27.89 8.18
CA VAL A 49 1.55 26.57 7.92
C VAL A 49 2.59 25.48 8.08
N TRP A 50 2.21 24.39 8.75
CA TRP A 50 3.03 23.19 8.80
C TRP A 50 2.86 22.39 7.51
N LEU A 51 4.02 22.13 6.86
CA LEU A 51 4.11 21.33 5.66
C LEU A 51 4.93 20.06 5.94
N TYR A 52 4.68 19.03 5.15
CA TYR A 52 5.58 17.87 5.06
C TYR A 52 6.16 17.76 3.66
N LYS A 53 7.35 17.18 3.56
CA LYS A 53 7.97 16.76 2.32
C LYS A 53 8.58 15.38 2.50
N TRP A 54 8.20 14.48 1.61
CA TRP A 54 8.67 13.10 1.61
C TRP A 54 9.50 12.81 0.35
N TRP A 55 10.82 12.94 0.48
CA TRP A 55 11.72 12.84 -0.69
C TRP A 55 11.70 11.46 -1.34
N SER A 56 11.65 10.37 -0.57
CA SER A 56 11.59 9.01 -1.12
C SER A 56 10.24 8.65 -1.75
N ARG A 57 9.23 9.54 -1.66
CA ARG A 57 7.93 9.45 -2.34
C ARG A 57 7.79 10.53 -3.41
N ASN A 58 8.69 10.54 -4.37
CA ASN A 58 8.73 11.53 -5.47
C ASN A 58 8.68 13.00 -5.01
N GLY A 59 9.19 13.29 -3.80
CA GLY A 59 9.14 14.63 -3.24
C GLY A 59 7.72 15.08 -2.88
N GLU A 60 6.83 14.15 -2.53
CA GLU A 60 5.46 14.45 -2.10
C GLU A 60 5.44 15.56 -1.06
N VAL A 61 4.61 16.59 -1.29
CA VAL A 61 4.44 17.76 -0.42
C VAL A 61 2.97 17.95 -0.09
N GLY A 62 2.70 18.41 1.14
CA GLY A 62 1.35 18.77 1.55
C GLY A 62 1.32 19.48 2.91
N ASP A 63 0.14 19.97 3.29
CA ASP A 63 -0.08 20.54 4.62
C ASP A 63 -0.43 19.46 5.67
N GLY A 64 -0.60 19.87 6.93
CA GLY A 64 -0.93 18.96 8.03
C GLY A 64 -2.24 18.21 7.82
N ILE A 65 -3.26 18.84 7.24
CA ILE A 65 -4.55 18.20 6.94
C ILE A 65 -4.33 17.11 5.89
N GLN A 66 -3.60 17.43 4.82
CA GLN A 66 -3.28 16.46 3.76
C GLN A 66 -2.44 15.30 4.28
N TYR A 67 -1.50 15.56 5.19
CA TYR A 67 -0.73 14.50 5.82
C TYR A 67 -1.62 13.53 6.60
N LEU A 68 -2.48 14.05 7.47
CA LEU A 68 -3.38 13.22 8.27
C LEU A 68 -4.38 12.45 7.40
N MET A 69 -4.86 13.05 6.32
CA MET A 69 -5.75 12.35 5.38
C MET A 69 -5.03 11.26 4.59
N ARG A 70 -3.84 11.53 4.05
CA ARG A 70 -3.11 10.63 3.15
C ARG A 70 -2.35 9.53 3.90
N HIS A 71 -1.79 9.86 5.07
CA HIS A 71 -0.85 8.99 5.78
C HIS A 71 -1.34 8.50 7.14
N CYS A 72 -2.43 9.11 7.66
CA CYS A 72 -3.10 8.65 8.88
C CYS A 72 -4.55 8.19 8.64
N PHE A 73 -5.01 8.12 7.36
CA PHE A 73 -6.37 7.69 6.95
C PHE A 73 -7.51 8.43 7.66
N MET A 74 -7.29 9.67 8.01
CA MET A 74 -8.36 10.49 8.58
C MET A 74 -9.25 11.03 7.45
N THR A 75 -10.54 11.09 7.68
CA THR A 75 -11.43 11.90 6.85
C THR A 75 -11.11 13.38 7.04
N PHE A 76 -11.48 14.23 6.09
CA PHE A 76 -11.26 15.67 6.21
C PHE A 76 -11.78 16.27 7.54
N PRO A 77 -13.01 15.93 8.02
CA PRO A 77 -13.47 16.36 9.33
C PRO A 77 -12.61 15.90 10.51
N GLU A 78 -12.16 14.64 10.48
CA GLU A 78 -11.30 14.08 11.53
C GLU A 78 -9.91 14.73 11.54
N ALA A 79 -9.32 14.99 10.38
CA ALA A 79 -8.03 15.66 10.27
C ALA A 79 -8.11 17.12 10.77
N VAL A 80 -9.18 17.83 10.42
CA VAL A 80 -9.42 19.21 10.92
C VAL A 80 -9.66 19.21 12.42
N ALA A 81 -10.45 18.27 12.96
CA ALA A 81 -10.70 18.15 14.40
C ALA A 81 -9.41 17.82 15.17
N ALA A 82 -8.60 16.89 14.68
CA ALA A 82 -7.32 16.52 15.28
C ALA A 82 -6.36 17.71 15.37
N LEU A 83 -6.26 18.50 14.32
CA LEU A 83 -5.39 19.69 14.27
C LEU A 83 -5.95 20.85 15.07
N SER A 84 -7.28 21.05 15.12
CA SER A 84 -7.90 22.16 15.84
C SER A 84 -8.04 21.94 17.35
N GLY A 85 -7.56 20.80 17.88
CA GLY A 85 -7.64 20.49 19.31
C GLY A 85 -9.06 20.18 19.83
N SER A 86 -10.01 19.97 18.93
CA SER A 86 -11.36 19.53 19.32
C SER A 86 -11.29 18.08 19.79
N PRO A 87 -12.00 17.68 20.88
CA PRO A 87 -11.97 16.32 21.34
C PRO A 87 -12.48 15.40 20.23
N ILE A 88 -11.62 14.52 19.75
CA ILE A 88 -12.03 13.44 18.86
C ILE A 88 -13.01 12.61 19.70
N ALA A 89 -14.28 12.54 19.28
CA ALA A 89 -15.26 11.69 19.91
C ALA A 89 -14.69 10.26 19.94
N GLN A 90 -14.22 9.85 21.11
CA GLN A 90 -13.75 8.48 21.33
C GLN A 90 -14.91 7.55 20.96
N ARG A 91 -14.78 6.84 19.86
CA ARG A 91 -15.66 5.71 19.58
C ARG A 91 -15.51 4.76 20.77
N LYS A 92 -16.57 4.70 21.61
CA LYS A 92 -16.69 3.69 22.62
C LYS A 92 -16.53 2.34 21.94
N THR A 93 -15.40 1.72 22.16
CA THR A 93 -15.22 0.30 21.90
C THR A 93 -16.16 -0.43 22.84
N HIS A 94 -17.22 -1.04 22.33
CA HIS A 94 -18.01 -1.99 23.06
C HIS A 94 -17.11 -3.18 23.46
N ALA A 95 -16.58 -3.10 24.67
CA ALA A 95 -16.13 -4.27 25.39
C ALA A 95 -17.39 -4.91 25.97
N ASP A 96 -17.80 -6.00 25.38
CA ASP A 96 -18.34 -7.17 26.12
C ASP A 96 -18.69 -8.26 25.10
N ASN A 97 -17.83 -9.25 25.01
CA ASN A 97 -18.22 -10.64 24.98
C ASN A 97 -17.01 -11.54 25.28
N LYS A 98 -16.98 -12.01 26.52
CA LYS A 98 -16.13 -13.11 26.96
C LYS A 98 -16.40 -14.34 26.10
N ARG A 99 -15.49 -14.71 25.20
CA ARG A 99 -15.28 -16.09 24.75
C ARG A 99 -13.81 -16.32 24.44
N HIS A 100 -13.20 -17.17 25.28
CA HIS A 100 -11.95 -17.90 25.11
C HIS A 100 -10.78 -17.15 24.45
N SER A 101 -9.91 -16.68 25.32
CA SER A 101 -8.59 -16.16 25.00
C SER A 101 -7.72 -17.22 24.34
N HIS A 102 -7.69 -17.25 23.01
CA HIS A 102 -6.42 -17.55 22.35
C HIS A 102 -5.55 -16.31 22.59
N ILE A 103 -4.54 -16.46 23.42
CA ILE A 103 -3.42 -15.50 23.53
C ILE A 103 -2.85 -15.39 22.12
N SER A 104 -3.26 -14.35 21.38
CA SER A 104 -2.65 -14.01 20.11
C SER A 104 -1.21 -13.62 20.44
N GLU A 105 -0.24 -14.37 19.93
CA GLU A 105 1.17 -13.98 19.99
C GLU A 105 1.29 -12.49 19.61
N PRO A 106 2.10 -11.71 20.34
CA PRO A 106 2.24 -10.27 20.05
C PRO A 106 2.66 -10.13 18.59
N HIS A 107 1.94 -9.28 17.87
CA HIS A 107 2.18 -9.00 16.47
C HIS A 107 3.62 -8.47 16.30
N ASN A 108 4.56 -9.33 15.92
CA ASN A 108 5.98 -9.04 15.91
C ASN A 108 6.36 -7.84 15.02
N TRP A 109 5.59 -7.56 13.93
CA TRP A 109 5.87 -6.41 13.06
C TRP A 109 5.71 -5.06 13.75
N LYS A 110 5.03 -4.98 14.90
CA LYS A 110 4.91 -3.75 15.69
C LYS A 110 6.09 -3.53 16.65
N THR A 111 6.98 -4.50 16.81
CA THR A 111 8.10 -4.39 17.75
C THR A 111 9.27 -3.66 17.11
N PRO A 112 9.96 -2.74 17.86
CA PRO A 112 11.15 -2.05 17.36
C PRO A 112 12.24 -3.02 16.88
N LYS A 113 12.38 -4.16 17.55
CA LYS A 113 13.33 -5.20 17.18
C LYS A 113 13.05 -5.74 15.78
N TRP A 114 11.80 -6.15 15.51
CA TRP A 114 11.41 -6.67 14.20
C TRP A 114 11.58 -5.61 13.11
N GLN A 115 11.20 -4.36 13.37
CA GLN A 115 11.38 -3.23 12.45
C GLN A 115 12.85 -3.06 12.07
N THR A 116 13.74 -2.98 13.07
CA THR A 116 15.18 -2.82 12.85
C THR A 116 15.82 -3.99 12.10
N GLU A 117 15.48 -5.22 12.45
CA GLU A 117 16.00 -6.42 11.77
C GLU A 117 15.49 -6.51 10.33
N SER A 118 14.24 -6.18 10.10
CA SER A 118 13.60 -6.17 8.79
C SER A 118 14.17 -5.09 7.89
N GLU A 119 14.42 -3.88 8.41
CA GLU A 119 15.06 -2.79 7.67
C GLU A 119 16.47 -3.18 7.21
N LYS A 120 17.28 -3.77 8.10
CA LYS A 120 18.61 -4.30 7.75
C LYS A 120 18.52 -5.35 6.64
N LEU A 121 17.54 -6.25 6.72
CA LEU A 121 17.31 -7.27 5.69
C LEU A 121 16.98 -6.63 4.33
N ILE A 122 16.10 -5.63 4.32
CA ILE A 122 15.71 -4.89 3.11
C ILE A 122 16.92 -4.18 2.52
N GLN A 123 17.68 -3.42 3.31
CA GLN A 123 18.89 -2.72 2.86
C GLN A 123 19.92 -3.69 2.27
N PHE A 124 20.20 -4.79 2.96
CA PHE A 124 21.09 -5.83 2.45
C PHE A 124 20.58 -6.45 1.16
N SER A 125 19.31 -6.80 1.07
CA SER A 125 18.74 -7.40 -0.14
C SER A 125 18.76 -6.43 -1.34
N ARG A 126 18.59 -5.13 -1.11
CA ARG A 126 18.73 -4.10 -2.13
C ARG A 126 20.17 -3.98 -2.61
N SER A 127 21.15 -3.98 -1.70
CA SER A 127 22.56 -3.97 -2.09
C SER A 127 22.94 -5.20 -2.92
N CYS A 128 22.37 -6.37 -2.62
CA CYS A 128 22.55 -7.56 -3.42
C CYS A 128 21.93 -7.45 -4.82
N LEU A 129 20.70 -6.90 -4.91
CA LEU A 129 19.99 -6.74 -6.20
C LEU A 129 20.73 -5.78 -7.15
N PHE A 130 21.22 -4.66 -6.63
CA PHE A 130 21.92 -3.65 -7.42
C PHE A 130 23.44 -3.87 -7.50
N GLY A 131 23.96 -4.90 -6.81
CA GLY A 131 25.35 -5.31 -6.86
C GLY A 131 25.69 -6.20 -8.06
N PRO A 132 26.98 -6.54 -8.22
CA PRO A 132 27.45 -7.33 -9.38
C PRO A 132 26.71 -8.67 -9.56
N ASN A 133 26.38 -9.35 -8.46
CA ASN A 133 25.73 -10.66 -8.46
C ASN A 133 24.21 -10.59 -8.71
N GLY A 134 23.62 -9.40 -8.63
CA GLY A 134 22.17 -9.19 -8.81
C GLY A 134 21.75 -8.87 -10.24
N LYS A 135 22.69 -8.71 -11.17
CA LYS A 135 22.42 -8.25 -12.55
C LYS A 135 21.34 -9.05 -13.27
N GLU A 136 21.43 -10.38 -13.21
CA GLU A 136 20.45 -11.26 -13.83
C GLU A 136 19.05 -11.06 -13.23
N ARG A 137 18.98 -10.90 -11.90
CA ARG A 137 17.70 -10.69 -11.21
C ARG A 137 17.12 -9.31 -11.48
N LEU A 138 17.96 -8.30 -11.54
CA LEU A 138 17.54 -6.96 -11.95
C LEU A 138 17.05 -6.96 -13.40
N SER A 139 17.76 -7.63 -14.31
CA SER A 139 17.34 -7.82 -15.70
C SER A 139 15.97 -8.51 -15.80
N TYR A 140 15.73 -9.55 -15.01
CA TYR A 140 14.42 -10.20 -14.94
C TYR A 140 13.31 -9.22 -14.53
N LEU A 141 13.53 -8.39 -13.51
CA LEU A 141 12.53 -7.40 -13.09
C LEU A 141 12.24 -6.38 -14.18
N VAL A 142 13.27 -5.95 -14.92
CA VAL A 142 13.13 -4.96 -15.98
C VAL A 142 12.56 -5.58 -17.26
N GLN A 143 13.14 -6.65 -17.75
CA GLN A 143 12.84 -7.20 -19.08
C GLN A 143 11.65 -8.17 -19.09
N ASP A 144 11.46 -8.91 -17.99
CA ASP A 144 10.39 -9.91 -17.94
C ASP A 144 9.18 -9.43 -17.13
N ARG A 145 9.39 -8.55 -16.13
CA ARG A 145 8.30 -8.00 -15.31
C ARG A 145 7.92 -6.57 -15.66
N GLY A 146 8.62 -5.90 -16.57
CA GLY A 146 8.33 -4.57 -17.05
C GLY A 146 8.57 -3.42 -16.06
N LEU A 147 9.27 -3.69 -14.95
CA LEU A 147 9.48 -2.70 -13.92
C LEU A 147 10.66 -1.79 -14.27
N GLN A 148 10.46 -0.48 -14.20
CA GLN A 148 11.55 0.48 -14.32
C GLN A 148 12.47 0.43 -13.10
N THR A 149 13.75 0.72 -13.29
CA THR A 149 14.75 0.69 -12.21
C THR A 149 14.36 1.61 -11.05
N ASP A 150 13.79 2.78 -11.34
CA ASP A 150 13.35 3.73 -10.31
C ASP A 150 12.14 3.19 -9.55
N THR A 151 11.20 2.52 -10.20
CA THR A 151 10.07 1.81 -9.57
C THR A 151 10.59 0.72 -8.62
N ILE A 152 11.58 -0.07 -9.06
CA ILE A 152 12.23 -1.09 -8.23
C ILE A 152 12.85 -0.46 -6.98
N ARG A 153 13.54 0.68 -7.12
CA ARG A 153 14.14 1.43 -6.01
C ARG A 153 13.08 2.02 -5.07
N GLN A 154 12.04 2.62 -5.63
CA GLN A 154 10.93 3.24 -4.88
C GLN A 154 10.20 2.25 -3.99
N HIS A 155 9.92 1.04 -4.51
CA HIS A 155 9.26 -0.01 -3.76
C HIS A 155 10.22 -0.86 -2.92
N CYS A 156 11.49 -0.46 -2.80
CA CYS A 156 12.51 -1.13 -1.99
C CYS A 156 12.65 -2.63 -2.32
N LEU A 157 12.42 -3.01 -3.58
CA LEU A 157 12.62 -4.40 -3.99
C LEU A 157 14.09 -4.80 -3.82
N GLY A 158 14.31 -6.01 -3.32
CA GLY A 158 15.62 -6.54 -3.09
C GLY A 158 15.72 -8.01 -3.54
N TRP A 159 16.91 -8.54 -3.52
CA TRP A 159 17.15 -9.94 -3.83
C TRP A 159 18.18 -10.52 -2.87
N LEU A 160 17.93 -11.74 -2.41
CA LEU A 160 18.88 -12.50 -1.60
C LEU A 160 19.44 -13.65 -2.42
N PRO A 161 20.77 -13.73 -2.57
CA PRO A 161 21.43 -14.84 -3.26
C PRO A 161 21.15 -16.18 -2.56
N PRO A 162 21.33 -17.29 -3.25
CA PRO A 162 21.23 -18.61 -2.62
C PRO A 162 22.25 -18.75 -1.50
N LYS A 163 21.83 -19.37 -0.39
CA LYS A 163 22.71 -19.62 0.75
C LYS A 163 22.49 -21.03 1.28
N ARG A 164 23.53 -21.88 1.24
CA ARG A 164 23.46 -23.30 1.61
C ARG A 164 22.34 -24.02 0.85
N GLN A 165 21.35 -24.56 1.55
CA GLN A 165 20.19 -25.25 0.96
C GLN A 165 19.01 -24.33 0.65
N MET A 166 19.12 -23.02 0.93
CA MET A 166 18.06 -22.06 0.65
C MET A 166 18.22 -21.46 -0.75
N PRO A 167 17.21 -21.55 -1.62
CA PRO A 167 17.25 -20.94 -2.93
C PRO A 167 17.28 -19.41 -2.81
N SER A 168 17.75 -18.75 -3.87
CA SER A 168 17.65 -17.32 -4.02
C SER A 168 16.19 -16.87 -4.01
N LYS A 169 15.96 -15.63 -3.61
CA LYS A 169 14.60 -15.09 -3.48
C LYS A 169 14.54 -13.57 -3.65
N LEU A 170 13.51 -13.14 -4.32
CA LEU A 170 13.13 -11.72 -4.36
C LEU A 170 12.53 -11.32 -3.02
N VAL A 171 12.86 -10.12 -2.55
CA VAL A 171 12.36 -9.51 -1.31
C VAL A 171 11.40 -8.40 -1.68
N ILE A 172 10.16 -8.48 -1.22
CA ILE A 172 9.09 -7.53 -1.50
C ILE A 172 8.59 -6.98 -0.16
N PRO A 173 9.04 -5.77 0.25
CA PRO A 173 8.54 -5.11 1.44
C PRO A 173 7.12 -4.57 1.21
N CYS A 174 6.28 -4.64 2.24
CA CYS A 174 4.95 -4.06 2.25
C CYS A 174 4.85 -3.08 3.41
N TYR A 175 4.53 -1.85 3.09
CA TYR A 175 4.34 -0.76 4.03
C TYR A 175 2.85 -0.45 4.17
N ASP A 176 2.44 0.00 5.35
CA ASP A 176 1.10 0.55 5.53
C ASP A 176 1.05 2.01 5.04
N SER A 177 -0.09 2.64 5.17
CA SER A 177 -0.32 4.03 4.75
C SER A 177 0.47 5.07 5.55
N ARG A 178 0.95 4.73 6.74
CA ARG A 178 1.83 5.58 7.55
C ARG A 178 3.29 5.42 7.12
N GLY A 179 3.57 4.43 6.26
CA GLY A 179 4.89 4.07 5.82
C GLY A 179 5.61 3.11 6.78
N ASP A 180 4.89 2.53 7.75
CA ASP A 180 5.44 1.51 8.62
C ASP A 180 5.54 0.19 7.87
N LEU A 181 6.68 -0.49 8.00
CA LEU A 181 6.85 -1.82 7.43
C LEU A 181 5.98 -2.81 8.19
N ILE A 182 5.07 -3.48 7.48
CA ILE A 182 4.12 -4.42 8.09
C ILE A 182 4.33 -5.85 7.63
N ARG A 183 4.97 -6.05 6.47
CA ARG A 183 5.22 -7.38 5.92
C ARG A 183 6.44 -7.38 5.01
N ILE A 184 7.19 -8.47 5.03
CA ILE A 184 8.14 -8.81 3.97
C ILE A 184 7.68 -10.11 3.34
N ARG A 185 7.51 -10.10 2.02
CA ARG A 185 7.21 -11.29 1.25
C ARG A 185 8.43 -11.71 0.43
N PHE A 186 8.66 -13.00 0.36
CA PHE A 186 9.70 -13.60 -0.46
C PHE A 186 9.05 -14.32 -1.64
N ARG A 187 9.55 -14.05 -2.85
CA ARG A 187 9.26 -14.87 -4.02
C ARG A 187 10.51 -15.68 -4.33
N MET A 188 10.37 -17.00 -4.23
CA MET A 188 11.47 -17.95 -4.43
C MET A 188 11.80 -18.04 -5.93
N ASP A 189 13.08 -18.14 -6.27
CA ASP A 189 13.55 -18.16 -7.67
C ASP A 189 13.44 -19.51 -8.33
N LYS A 190 13.34 -20.59 -7.60
CA LYS A 190 13.22 -21.95 -8.15
C LYS A 190 12.04 -22.74 -7.61
N SER A 191 11.46 -23.37 -8.51
CA SER A 191 10.68 -24.58 -8.69
C SER A 191 10.69 -25.54 -7.49
N GLY A 192 9.76 -25.27 -6.61
CA GLY A 192 8.97 -26.22 -5.89
C GLY A 192 7.55 -26.17 -6.42
N PRO A 193 6.62 -26.93 -5.85
CA PRO A 193 5.20 -26.77 -6.12
C PRO A 193 4.82 -25.30 -6.04
N GLU A 194 3.91 -24.85 -6.88
CA GLU A 194 3.49 -23.41 -6.99
C GLU A 194 3.11 -22.81 -5.64
N GLN A 195 2.58 -23.62 -4.72
CA GLN A 195 2.23 -23.28 -3.34
C GLN A 195 3.44 -22.86 -2.47
N GLU A 196 4.66 -23.24 -2.82
CA GLU A 196 5.87 -22.85 -2.10
C GLU A 196 6.59 -21.65 -2.71
N ARG A 197 6.10 -21.14 -3.81
CA ARG A 197 6.73 -20.03 -4.56
C ARG A 197 6.79 -18.75 -3.75
N TYR A 198 5.85 -18.55 -2.84
CA TYR A 198 5.78 -17.37 -1.99
C TYR A 198 5.82 -17.74 -0.52
N ARG A 199 6.62 -17.00 0.25
CA ARG A 199 6.72 -17.14 1.70
C ARG A 199 6.66 -15.75 2.35
N ILE A 200 6.13 -15.69 3.56
CA ILE A 200 6.10 -14.48 4.37
C ILE A 200 7.23 -14.57 5.41
N SER A 201 7.98 -13.49 5.62
CA SER A 201 9.01 -13.41 6.66
C SER A 201 8.36 -13.58 8.04
N LYS A 202 9.03 -14.33 8.92
CA LYS A 202 8.58 -14.54 10.30
C LYS A 202 8.34 -13.19 10.99
N GLY A 203 7.23 -13.06 11.69
CA GLY A 203 6.86 -11.84 12.40
C GLY A 203 6.13 -10.80 11.58
N SER A 204 6.03 -10.96 10.26
CA SER A 204 5.24 -10.10 9.38
C SER A 204 3.73 -10.25 9.60
N ASN A 205 2.95 -9.26 9.20
CA ASN A 205 1.48 -9.35 9.15
C ASN A 205 1.02 -10.22 7.96
N PRO A 206 0.50 -11.43 8.19
CA PRO A 206 0.07 -12.31 7.10
C PRO A 206 -1.23 -11.85 6.44
N LYS A 207 -2.00 -10.97 7.10
CA LYS A 207 -3.34 -10.53 6.67
C LYS A 207 -3.33 -9.14 6.02
N ALA A 208 -2.17 -8.51 5.88
CA ALA A 208 -2.09 -7.19 5.25
C ALA A 208 -2.16 -7.31 3.73
N PRO A 209 -3.05 -6.62 3.02
CA PRO A 209 -2.92 -6.41 1.59
C PRO A 209 -1.72 -5.49 1.28
N PHE A 210 -1.38 -5.35 0.02
CA PHE A 210 -0.28 -4.52 -0.47
C PHE A 210 -0.84 -3.25 -1.14
N PRO A 211 -0.99 -2.13 -0.41
CA PRO A 211 -1.55 -0.90 -0.94
C PRO A 211 -0.51 -0.03 -1.62
N ILE A 212 -0.85 0.55 -2.77
CA ILE A 212 -0.07 1.59 -3.44
C ILE A 212 -1.01 2.72 -3.83
N ASN A 213 -0.74 3.95 -3.40
CA ASN A 213 -1.50 5.16 -3.75
C ASN A 213 -3.02 5.04 -3.56
N VAL A 214 -3.47 4.23 -2.60
CA VAL A 214 -4.89 4.13 -2.23
C VAL A 214 -5.28 5.39 -1.46
N ALA A 215 -6.22 6.17 -2.00
CA ALA A 215 -6.66 7.43 -1.44
C ALA A 215 -8.17 7.62 -1.62
N SER A 216 -8.80 8.39 -0.73
CA SER A 216 -10.20 8.76 -0.83
C SER A 216 -10.49 9.52 -2.13
N GLY A 217 -11.59 9.19 -2.79
CA GLY A 217 -12.01 9.80 -4.06
C GLY A 217 -11.25 9.29 -5.28
N LYS A 218 -10.27 8.39 -5.11
CA LYS A 218 -9.51 7.80 -6.20
C LYS A 218 -9.97 6.38 -6.47
N PRO A 219 -10.27 6.00 -7.73
CA PRO A 219 -10.53 4.61 -8.08
C PRO A 219 -9.36 3.70 -7.70
N ILE A 220 -9.62 2.43 -7.45
CA ILE A 220 -8.56 1.45 -7.20
C ILE A 220 -8.66 0.26 -8.13
N MET A 221 -7.54 -0.43 -8.31
CA MET A 221 -7.46 -1.73 -8.95
C MET A 221 -6.99 -2.79 -7.96
N ILE A 222 -7.73 -3.89 -7.84
CA ILE A 222 -7.35 -5.04 -7.00
C ILE A 222 -6.69 -6.09 -7.88
N LEU A 223 -5.49 -6.51 -7.48
CA LEU A 223 -4.63 -7.45 -8.20
C LEU A 223 -4.22 -8.62 -7.31
N GLU A 224 -3.85 -9.74 -7.90
CA GLU A 224 -3.46 -10.91 -7.12
C GLU A 224 -2.05 -10.75 -6.55
N SER A 225 -1.07 -10.36 -7.35
CA SER A 225 0.34 -10.32 -6.92
C SER A 225 0.83 -8.90 -6.61
N GLU A 226 1.86 -8.82 -5.77
CA GLU A 226 2.51 -7.54 -5.45
C GLU A 226 3.29 -6.98 -6.64
N LEU A 227 3.89 -7.82 -7.49
CA LEU A 227 4.64 -7.35 -8.65
C LEU A 227 3.72 -6.75 -9.71
N ASP A 228 2.55 -7.35 -9.91
CA ASP A 228 1.54 -6.78 -10.82
C ASP A 228 0.96 -5.48 -10.27
N ALA A 229 0.79 -5.41 -8.94
CA ALA A 229 0.38 -4.19 -8.27
C ALA A 229 1.39 -3.05 -8.48
N ILE A 230 2.69 -3.34 -8.37
CA ILE A 230 3.76 -2.37 -8.63
C ILE A 230 3.78 -1.96 -10.12
N LEU A 231 3.59 -2.92 -11.02
CA LEU A 231 3.56 -2.66 -12.47
C LEU A 231 2.38 -1.75 -12.85
N ILE A 232 1.18 -2.03 -12.38
CA ILE A 232 0.01 -1.18 -12.63
C ILE A 232 0.18 0.21 -11.99
N ALA A 233 0.76 0.29 -10.78
CA ALA A 233 1.07 1.57 -10.15
C ALA A 233 2.09 2.39 -10.95
N GLN A 234 3.06 1.73 -11.61
CA GLN A 234 4.01 2.36 -12.52
C GLN A 234 3.32 2.92 -13.77
N GLU A 235 2.46 2.12 -14.39
CA GLU A 235 1.87 2.42 -15.71
C GLU A 235 0.68 3.37 -15.63
N ALA A 236 -0.13 3.28 -14.56
CA ALA A 236 -1.40 3.98 -14.43
C ALA A 236 -1.67 4.51 -13.01
N GLY A 237 -0.62 4.66 -12.18
CA GLY A 237 -0.76 5.08 -10.79
C GLY A 237 -1.26 6.51 -10.58
N ASP A 238 -1.27 7.35 -11.61
CA ASP A 238 -1.94 8.65 -11.62
C ASP A 238 -3.47 8.52 -11.73
N HIS A 239 -3.99 7.49 -12.42
CA HIS A 239 -5.42 7.22 -12.59
C HIS A 239 -6.01 6.37 -11.46
N VAL A 240 -5.28 5.36 -10.99
CA VAL A 240 -5.77 4.41 -9.98
C VAL A 240 -4.82 4.25 -8.80
N GLY A 241 -5.37 4.01 -7.61
CA GLY A 241 -4.64 3.33 -6.54
C GLY A 241 -4.65 1.83 -6.79
N VAL A 242 -3.75 1.10 -6.14
CA VAL A 242 -3.64 -0.34 -6.35
C VAL A 242 -3.64 -1.09 -5.03
N LEU A 243 -4.29 -2.25 -4.99
CA LEU A 243 -4.34 -3.14 -3.85
C LEU A 243 -3.94 -4.57 -4.27
N GLY A 244 -2.70 -4.96 -3.99
CA GLY A 244 -2.24 -6.33 -4.19
C GLY A 244 -2.72 -7.24 -3.06
N MET A 245 -3.42 -8.33 -3.40
CA MET A 245 -3.91 -9.30 -2.42
C MET A 245 -2.78 -10.19 -1.89
N GLY A 246 -1.83 -10.52 -2.74
CA GLY A 246 -0.75 -11.45 -2.44
C GLY A 246 -1.16 -12.93 -2.51
N THR A 247 -2.43 -13.23 -2.35
CA THR A 247 -3.04 -14.55 -2.52
C THR A 247 -4.56 -14.41 -2.56
N THR A 248 -5.23 -15.26 -3.32
CA THR A 248 -6.70 -15.34 -3.36
C THR A 248 -7.31 -15.73 -2.01
N ALA A 249 -6.55 -16.41 -1.14
CA ALA A 249 -6.99 -16.75 0.22
C ALA A 249 -7.06 -15.56 1.18
N LEU A 250 -6.47 -14.40 0.84
CA LEU A 250 -6.52 -13.22 1.69
C LEU A 250 -7.96 -12.69 1.78
N LYS A 251 -8.43 -12.48 3.01
CA LYS A 251 -9.68 -11.77 3.28
C LYS A 251 -9.38 -10.32 3.61
N ILE A 252 -10.05 -9.39 2.92
CA ILE A 252 -9.96 -7.96 3.24
C ILE A 252 -10.68 -7.74 4.57
N GLY A 253 -9.94 -7.27 5.58
CA GLY A 253 -10.49 -7.04 6.92
C GLY A 253 -11.55 -5.93 6.95
N ASN A 254 -12.43 -5.94 7.96
CA ASN A 254 -13.58 -5.04 8.05
C ASN A 254 -13.21 -3.55 7.93
N ALA A 255 -12.15 -3.12 8.62
CA ALA A 255 -11.72 -1.72 8.58
C ALA A 255 -11.34 -1.26 7.15
N ILE A 256 -10.62 -2.11 6.40
CA ILE A 256 -10.27 -1.81 5.00
C ILE A 256 -11.52 -1.88 4.13
N SER A 257 -12.38 -2.88 4.33
CA SER A 257 -13.64 -3.01 3.58
C SER A 257 -14.54 -1.80 3.75
N ASP A 258 -14.68 -1.31 4.97
CA ASP A 258 -15.48 -0.12 5.28
C ASP A 258 -14.88 1.14 4.65
N TYR A 259 -13.54 1.25 4.68
CA TYR A 259 -12.85 2.34 3.99
C TYR A 259 -13.10 2.30 2.49
N LEU A 260 -12.93 1.13 1.85
CA LEU A 260 -13.14 0.96 0.41
C LEU A 260 -14.58 1.30 0.00
N ARG A 261 -15.57 0.82 0.75
CA ARG A 261 -16.99 1.12 0.46
C ARG A 261 -17.34 2.60 0.56
N LYS A 262 -16.73 3.30 1.55
CA LYS A 262 -17.09 4.70 1.84
C LYS A 262 -16.32 5.72 1.00
N ASN A 263 -15.11 5.39 0.58
CA ASN A 263 -14.17 6.39 0.08
C ASN A 263 -13.69 6.13 -1.35
N ILE A 264 -13.92 4.92 -1.89
CA ILE A 264 -13.44 4.56 -3.22
C ILE A 264 -14.60 4.58 -4.21
N PRO A 265 -14.55 5.44 -5.25
CA PRO A 265 -15.66 5.62 -6.18
C PRO A 265 -15.86 4.43 -7.14
N ALA A 266 -14.79 3.73 -7.49
CA ALA A 266 -14.83 2.57 -8.38
C ALA A 266 -13.72 1.59 -8.06
N ILE A 267 -14.00 0.29 -8.20
CA ILE A 267 -13.05 -0.79 -8.00
C ILE A 267 -12.97 -1.63 -9.26
N LEU A 268 -11.81 -1.71 -9.89
CA LEU A 268 -11.52 -2.68 -10.94
C LEU A 268 -10.91 -3.92 -10.29
N ILE A 269 -11.40 -5.11 -10.61
CA ILE A 269 -10.81 -6.37 -10.15
C ILE A 269 -10.12 -7.06 -11.32
N SER A 270 -8.82 -7.30 -11.19
CA SER A 270 -8.02 -8.03 -12.17
C SER A 270 -7.16 -9.08 -11.45
N LEU A 271 -7.79 -10.14 -11.01
CA LEU A 271 -7.12 -11.32 -10.47
C LEU A 271 -6.72 -12.26 -11.61
N ASP A 272 -5.87 -13.24 -11.31
CA ASP A 272 -5.43 -14.22 -12.27
C ASP A 272 -6.62 -14.94 -12.92
N ASN A 273 -6.55 -15.16 -14.23
CA ASN A 273 -7.65 -15.70 -15.01
C ASN A 273 -7.76 -17.25 -14.88
N ASP A 274 -7.65 -17.75 -13.67
CA ASP A 274 -7.80 -19.15 -13.29
C ASP A 274 -9.05 -19.39 -12.41
N GLN A 275 -9.27 -20.62 -11.97
CA GLN A 275 -10.46 -20.98 -11.17
C GLN A 275 -10.44 -20.27 -9.80
N SER A 276 -9.26 -20.14 -9.16
CA SER A 276 -9.10 -19.49 -7.86
C SER A 276 -9.38 -17.99 -7.95
N GLY A 277 -8.78 -17.32 -8.94
CA GLY A 277 -8.98 -15.89 -9.19
C GLY A 277 -10.43 -15.55 -9.50
N ARG A 278 -11.11 -16.34 -10.34
CA ARG A 278 -12.54 -16.15 -10.65
C ARG A 278 -13.45 -16.32 -9.43
N GLY A 279 -13.16 -17.34 -8.58
CA GLY A 279 -13.91 -17.54 -7.34
C GLY A 279 -13.76 -16.33 -6.40
N LYS A 280 -12.54 -15.82 -6.26
CA LYS A 280 -12.26 -14.63 -5.45
C LYS A 280 -12.86 -13.35 -6.04
N THR A 281 -12.82 -13.17 -7.35
CA THR A 281 -13.49 -12.06 -8.04
C THR A 281 -14.98 -12.02 -7.70
N THR A 282 -15.66 -13.16 -7.77
CA THR A 282 -17.09 -13.27 -7.40
C THR A 282 -17.36 -12.87 -5.95
N GLU A 283 -16.47 -13.27 -5.02
CA GLU A 283 -16.55 -12.88 -3.60
C GLU A 283 -16.41 -11.35 -3.44
N LEU A 284 -15.43 -10.75 -4.10
CA LEU A 284 -15.15 -9.31 -4.02
C LEU A 284 -16.26 -8.46 -4.63
N ILE A 285 -16.86 -8.89 -5.75
CA ILE A 285 -18.01 -8.20 -6.35
C ILE A 285 -19.20 -8.18 -5.39
N LYS A 286 -19.48 -9.28 -4.69
CA LYS A 286 -20.52 -9.33 -3.65
C LYS A 286 -20.19 -8.42 -2.46
N GLN A 287 -18.91 -8.28 -2.14
CA GLN A 287 -18.45 -7.46 -1.02
C GLN A 287 -18.50 -5.96 -1.34
N PHE A 288 -18.27 -5.58 -2.60
CA PHE A 288 -18.16 -4.18 -3.06
C PHE A 288 -19.06 -3.93 -4.28
N PRO A 289 -20.25 -3.30 -4.11
CA PRO A 289 -21.22 -3.14 -5.20
C PRO A 289 -20.73 -2.32 -6.40
N HIS A 290 -19.84 -1.34 -6.19
CA HIS A 290 -19.27 -0.47 -7.23
C HIS A 290 -18.01 -1.07 -7.88
N THR A 291 -18.05 -2.36 -8.14
CA THR A 291 -16.93 -3.13 -8.67
C THR A 291 -17.20 -3.55 -10.13
N LEU A 292 -16.16 -3.46 -10.94
CA LEU A 292 -16.12 -4.02 -12.29
C LEU A 292 -15.09 -5.16 -12.34
N ASP A 293 -15.53 -6.34 -12.80
CA ASP A 293 -14.61 -7.41 -13.20
C ASP A 293 -13.89 -6.98 -14.48
N TRP A 294 -12.56 -6.83 -14.38
CA TRP A 294 -11.70 -6.28 -15.43
C TRP A 294 -10.44 -7.10 -15.62
N PRO A 295 -10.58 -8.39 -16.01
CA PRO A 295 -9.44 -9.27 -16.21
C PRO A 295 -8.61 -8.85 -17.42
N VAL A 296 -7.34 -9.22 -17.42
CA VAL A 296 -6.50 -9.16 -18.63
C VAL A 296 -7.15 -9.99 -19.74
N PRO A 297 -7.28 -9.48 -20.96
CA PRO A 297 -7.80 -10.26 -22.08
C PRO A 297 -6.93 -11.50 -22.33
N LYS A 298 -7.53 -12.68 -22.38
CA LYS A 298 -6.82 -13.99 -22.46
C LYS A 298 -5.73 -14.05 -23.54
N ARG A 299 -5.93 -13.36 -24.67
CA ARG A 299 -4.97 -13.31 -25.78
C ARG A 299 -3.63 -12.62 -25.41
N PHE A 300 -3.58 -11.87 -24.31
CA PHE A 300 -2.40 -11.14 -23.86
C PHE A 300 -1.74 -11.76 -22.63
N GLY A 301 -2.35 -12.78 -22.04
CA GLY A 301 -1.83 -13.48 -20.87
C GLY A 301 -2.86 -13.66 -19.77
N LYS A 302 -2.42 -14.17 -18.63
CA LYS A 302 -3.28 -14.42 -17.46
C LYS A 302 -3.29 -13.29 -16.45
N ASP A 303 -2.23 -12.48 -16.44
CA ASP A 303 -1.99 -11.40 -15.49
C ASP A 303 -1.34 -10.17 -16.18
N PRO A 304 -1.31 -9.00 -15.55
CA PRO A 304 -0.65 -7.80 -16.09
C PRO A 304 0.83 -8.01 -16.41
N GLY A 305 1.54 -8.84 -15.61
CA GLY A 305 2.95 -9.13 -15.82
C GLY A 305 3.25 -9.93 -17.09
N GLU A 306 2.30 -10.71 -17.59
CA GLU A 306 2.38 -11.33 -18.92
C GLU A 306 1.94 -10.36 -20.02
N ALA A 307 0.90 -9.57 -19.74
CA ALA A 307 0.26 -8.72 -20.73
C ALA A 307 1.08 -7.49 -21.14
N TRP A 308 1.94 -6.96 -20.27
CA TRP A 308 2.64 -5.69 -20.50
C TRP A 308 3.47 -5.65 -21.78
N LYS A 309 3.97 -6.79 -22.26
CA LYS A 309 4.73 -6.90 -23.53
C LYS A 309 3.84 -6.81 -24.78
N HIS A 310 2.54 -6.98 -24.62
CA HIS A 310 1.58 -7.17 -25.70
C HIS A 310 0.52 -6.09 -25.80
N MET A 311 0.36 -5.29 -24.74
CA MET A 311 -0.66 -4.24 -24.69
C MET A 311 -0.22 -3.05 -23.83
N CYS A 312 -0.80 -1.89 -24.08
CA CYS A 312 -0.63 -0.71 -23.23
C CYS A 312 -1.49 -0.85 -21.98
N LEU A 313 -0.87 -1.14 -20.83
CA LEU A 313 -1.56 -1.33 -19.55
C LEU A 313 -2.28 -0.06 -19.09
N ARG A 314 -1.68 1.12 -19.30
CA ARG A 314 -2.34 2.41 -19.01
C ARG A 314 -3.68 2.51 -19.72
N LYS A 315 -3.70 2.31 -21.05
CA LYS A 315 -4.93 2.40 -21.84
C LYS A 315 -5.97 1.36 -21.44
N TRP A 316 -5.52 0.17 -21.06
CA TRP A 316 -6.41 -0.87 -20.57
C TRP A 316 -7.06 -0.48 -19.23
N VAL A 317 -6.33 0.11 -18.30
CA VAL A 317 -6.86 0.65 -17.03
C VAL A 317 -7.84 1.78 -17.30
N GLU A 318 -7.50 2.75 -18.14
CA GLU A 318 -8.37 3.87 -18.53
C GLU A 318 -9.70 3.38 -19.09
N ASN A 319 -9.67 2.43 -20.02
CA ASN A 319 -10.89 1.83 -20.60
C ASN A 319 -11.76 1.15 -19.52
N GLY A 320 -11.13 0.51 -18.52
CA GLY A 320 -11.85 -0.08 -17.38
C GLY A 320 -12.56 0.97 -16.53
N LEU A 321 -11.92 2.10 -16.29
CA LEU A 321 -12.50 3.21 -15.54
C LEU A 321 -13.66 3.87 -16.31
N GLU A 322 -13.50 4.07 -17.61
CA GLU A 322 -14.57 4.58 -18.49
C GLU A 322 -15.80 3.65 -18.45
N GLN A 323 -15.58 2.34 -18.58
CA GLN A 323 -16.67 1.37 -18.51
C GLN A 323 -17.33 1.31 -17.12
N SER A 324 -16.55 1.43 -16.05
CA SER A 324 -17.08 1.49 -14.68
C SER A 324 -17.98 2.72 -14.50
N SER A 325 -17.56 3.88 -14.99
CA SER A 325 -18.33 5.13 -14.92
C SER A 325 -19.64 5.04 -15.71
N GLN A 326 -19.62 4.45 -16.91
CA GLN A 326 -20.83 4.25 -17.72
C GLN A 326 -21.85 3.34 -17.02
N ARG A 327 -21.39 2.28 -16.33
CA ARG A 327 -22.29 1.40 -15.56
C ARG A 327 -22.98 2.13 -14.41
N GLN A 328 -22.26 2.99 -13.69
CA GLN A 328 -22.83 3.77 -12.58
C GLN A 328 -23.91 4.76 -13.04
N LEU A 329 -23.79 5.31 -14.25
CA LEU A 329 -24.80 6.19 -14.84
C LEU A 329 -26.09 5.46 -15.24
N HIS A 330 -26.00 4.19 -15.64
CA HIS A 330 -27.15 3.39 -16.07
C HIS A 330 -27.85 2.63 -14.94
N PHE A 331 -27.18 2.42 -13.83
CA PHE A 331 -27.71 1.77 -12.63
C PHE A 331 -27.29 2.57 -11.38
N PRO A 332 -27.92 3.74 -11.10
CA PRO A 332 -27.67 4.47 -9.86
C PRO A 332 -28.08 3.57 -8.69
N ILE A 333 -27.13 3.37 -7.76
CA ILE A 333 -27.26 2.57 -6.54
C ILE A 333 -28.07 3.34 -5.51
#